data_f405aec48c9935856fb5b3dac9d40403
#
_entry.id   f405aec48c9935856fb5b3dac9d40403
#
_cell.length_a   1.000
_cell.length_b   1.000
_cell.length_c   1.000
_cell.angle_alpha   90.00
_cell.angle_beta   90.00
_cell.angle_gamma   90.00
#
_symmetry.space_group_name_H-M   'P 1'
#
loop_
_entity.id
_entity.type
_entity.pdbx_description
1 polymer ?
#
loop_
_entity_poly.entity_id
_entity_poly.type
_entity_poly.pdbx_seq_one_letter_code
_entity_poly.pdbx_strand_id
1 'polypeptide(L)'
;LHARLNWDGNVPSVIAGSHMDTVPGAGHLDGALGVVCALEALRVLKESGVALQRPLEAVSFSDEEGRFGGLFGSQSVAGLVTPEYLHAACDLDGISLTEAMAQQGLDAREALHAQRNPDSIHAYVELHIEQGPVLDRKGLSIGVVDAITGLFKWEIRLSGAANHAGTTPMDMRADAFQGLAEFAGQIDRVLAEYGSPHSTATIGRVELKPGAANVIPGEAVFSLDVRDTDSQTLEILADAFRRTLSAIARRRDLMFEFSVLSDIAPVQCDTSVVSAVDAAVNTLQLPATHLNSGAAHDAQIIAGIAPTGMIFVPSKEGRSHSAAEWTAWDDIEAGANTLIYTLRQLAA
;
A
#
# COMPACT_ATOMS: atom_id res chain seq x y z
N LEU A 1 -8.57 -17.25 -2.40
CA LEU A 1 -9.78 -17.93 -2.86
C LEU A 1 -10.18 -17.38 -4.22
N HIS A 2 -10.59 -18.26 -5.18
CA HIS A 2 -11.03 -17.83 -6.52
C HIS A 2 -12.43 -18.34 -6.83
N ALA A 3 -13.28 -17.45 -7.39
CA ALA A 3 -14.53 -17.80 -8.05
C ALA A 3 -14.37 -17.55 -9.56
N ARG A 4 -14.91 -18.43 -10.43
CA ARG A 4 -14.66 -18.39 -11.87
C ARG A 4 -15.96 -18.46 -12.66
N LEU A 5 -16.04 -17.64 -13.73
CA LEU A 5 -17.14 -17.66 -14.70
C LEU A 5 -16.56 -17.92 -16.08
N ASN A 6 -17.16 -18.90 -16.81
CA ASN A 6 -16.78 -19.32 -18.18
C ASN A 6 -15.32 -19.82 -18.29
N TRP A 7 -14.79 -20.43 -17.24
CA TRP A 7 -13.42 -20.94 -17.20
C TRP A 7 -13.29 -22.24 -17.98
N ASP A 8 -12.41 -22.25 -18.99
CA ASP A 8 -12.03 -23.44 -19.75
C ASP A 8 -10.51 -23.74 -19.69
N GLY A 9 -9.74 -22.85 -19.09
CA GLY A 9 -8.29 -22.99 -18.91
C GLY A 9 -7.44 -22.63 -20.13
N ASN A 10 -8.05 -22.30 -21.27
CA ASN A 10 -7.33 -22.08 -22.53
C ASN A 10 -7.19 -20.60 -22.90
N VAL A 11 -8.04 -19.74 -22.38
CA VAL A 11 -8.06 -18.32 -22.65
C VAL A 11 -7.66 -17.54 -21.39
N PRO A 12 -6.76 -16.54 -21.49
CA PRO A 12 -6.39 -15.70 -20.36
C PRO A 12 -7.62 -14.98 -19.77
N SER A 13 -7.74 -15.04 -18.44
CA SER A 13 -8.88 -14.48 -17.72
C SER A 13 -8.69 -13.00 -17.36
N VAL A 14 -9.80 -12.30 -17.20
CA VAL A 14 -9.83 -11.01 -16.50
C VAL A 14 -10.18 -11.28 -15.04
N ILE A 15 -9.36 -10.76 -14.13
CA ILE A 15 -9.48 -10.99 -12.68
C ILE A 15 -9.88 -9.70 -12.01
N ALA A 16 -10.82 -9.76 -11.06
CA ALA A 16 -11.10 -8.66 -10.13
C ALA A 16 -11.08 -9.18 -8.70
N GLY A 17 -10.73 -8.33 -7.76
CA GLY A 17 -10.74 -8.68 -6.35
C GLY A 17 -9.89 -7.75 -5.50
N SER A 18 -9.65 -8.17 -4.28
CA SER A 18 -8.84 -7.52 -3.24
C SER A 18 -8.65 -8.51 -2.09
N HIS A 19 -8.55 -8.04 -0.84
CA HIS A 19 -8.40 -8.85 0.36
C HIS A 19 -9.65 -8.84 1.26
N MET A 20 -9.70 -9.72 2.27
CA MET A 20 -10.79 -9.80 3.25
C MET A 20 -10.34 -9.57 4.68
N ASP A 21 -9.04 -9.59 4.95
CA ASP A 21 -8.48 -9.25 6.25
C ASP A 21 -8.42 -7.72 6.43
N THR A 22 -8.39 -7.28 7.69
CA THR A 22 -8.34 -5.87 8.10
C THR A 22 -7.39 -5.68 9.25
N VAL A 23 -6.87 -4.46 9.44
CA VAL A 23 -6.13 -4.13 10.66
C VAL A 23 -7.05 -4.16 11.90
N PRO A 24 -6.53 -4.44 13.11
CA PRO A 24 -7.33 -4.46 14.32
C PRO A 24 -8.05 -3.13 14.56
N GLY A 25 -9.37 -3.19 14.80
CA GLY A 25 -10.20 -2.02 15.05
C GLY A 25 -10.51 -1.17 13.83
N ALA A 26 -10.26 -1.68 12.63
CA ALA A 26 -10.62 -1.05 11.37
C ALA A 26 -12.13 -1.06 11.09
N GLY A 27 -12.51 -0.46 9.95
CA GLY A 27 -13.83 -0.63 9.34
C GLY A 27 -13.97 -1.99 8.65
N HIS A 28 -14.94 -2.09 7.75
CA HIS A 28 -15.28 -3.35 7.06
C HIS A 28 -15.41 -3.17 5.54
N LEU A 29 -14.89 -2.07 5.00
CA LEU A 29 -14.92 -1.77 3.56
C LEU A 29 -13.54 -1.96 2.93
N ASP A 30 -12.49 -1.71 3.71
CA ASP A 30 -11.10 -1.88 3.30
C ASP A 30 -10.86 -3.31 2.80
N GLY A 31 -10.43 -3.46 1.55
CA GLY A 31 -10.30 -4.72 0.83
C GLY A 31 -11.60 -5.46 0.56
N ALA A 32 -12.40 -5.70 1.60
CA ALA A 32 -13.61 -6.50 1.54
C ALA A 32 -14.63 -5.96 0.51
N LEU A 33 -14.73 -4.63 0.33
CA LEU A 33 -15.56 -4.02 -0.70
C LEU A 33 -15.20 -4.53 -2.10
N GLY A 34 -13.90 -4.54 -2.42
CA GLY A 34 -13.40 -5.01 -3.72
C GLY A 34 -13.75 -6.47 -4.00
N VAL A 35 -13.59 -7.33 -3.00
CA VAL A 35 -13.94 -8.77 -3.11
C VAL A 35 -15.43 -8.95 -3.34
N VAL A 36 -16.28 -8.29 -2.55
CA VAL A 36 -17.75 -8.41 -2.66
C VAL A 36 -18.23 -7.87 -4.00
N CYS A 37 -17.73 -6.70 -4.44
CA CYS A 37 -18.07 -6.12 -5.73
C CYS A 37 -17.58 -6.98 -6.91
N ALA A 38 -16.41 -7.65 -6.79
CA ALA A 38 -15.96 -8.58 -7.81
C ALA A 38 -16.88 -9.80 -7.94
N LEU A 39 -17.31 -10.40 -6.84
CA LEU A 39 -18.26 -11.51 -6.83
C LEU A 39 -19.61 -11.07 -7.42
N GLU A 40 -20.09 -9.90 -7.04
CA GLU A 40 -21.35 -9.33 -7.56
C GLU A 40 -21.25 -9.04 -9.06
N ALA A 41 -20.12 -8.52 -9.54
CA ALA A 41 -19.90 -8.31 -10.96
C ALA A 41 -19.97 -9.62 -11.76
N LEU A 42 -19.38 -10.70 -11.28
CA LEU A 42 -19.48 -12.02 -11.90
C LEU A 42 -20.94 -12.50 -11.94
N ARG A 43 -21.69 -12.31 -10.84
CA ARG A 43 -23.12 -12.68 -10.75
C ARG A 43 -23.95 -11.92 -11.78
N VAL A 44 -23.82 -10.59 -11.82
CA VAL A 44 -24.57 -9.71 -12.75
C VAL A 44 -24.25 -10.04 -14.20
N LEU A 45 -22.98 -10.20 -14.56
CA LEU A 45 -22.56 -10.53 -15.92
C LEU A 45 -23.07 -11.93 -16.35
N LYS A 46 -23.07 -12.90 -15.43
CA LYS A 46 -23.68 -14.22 -15.68
C LYS A 46 -25.19 -14.12 -15.93
N GLU A 47 -25.91 -13.41 -15.08
CA GLU A 47 -27.38 -13.27 -15.17
C GLU A 47 -27.83 -12.44 -16.39
N SER A 48 -27.02 -11.46 -16.81
CA SER A 48 -27.30 -10.66 -18.02
C SER A 48 -27.22 -11.45 -19.33
N GLY A 49 -26.59 -12.62 -19.31
CA GLY A 49 -26.36 -13.45 -20.49
C GLY A 49 -25.47 -12.81 -21.56
N VAL A 50 -24.70 -11.77 -21.22
CA VAL A 50 -23.77 -11.13 -22.16
C VAL A 50 -22.70 -12.13 -22.59
N ALA A 51 -22.43 -12.18 -23.90
CA ALA A 51 -21.35 -13.01 -24.43
C ALA A 51 -19.99 -12.38 -24.07
N LEU A 52 -19.15 -13.14 -23.39
CA LEU A 52 -17.78 -12.77 -23.05
C LEU A 52 -16.80 -13.67 -23.81
N GLN A 53 -15.75 -13.09 -24.37
CA GLN A 53 -14.69 -13.83 -25.08
C GLN A 53 -13.63 -14.38 -24.10
N ARG A 54 -13.54 -13.79 -22.89
CA ARG A 54 -12.59 -14.20 -21.85
C ARG A 54 -13.34 -14.63 -20.59
N PRO A 55 -12.79 -15.61 -19.85
CA PRO A 55 -13.29 -15.96 -18.53
C PRO A 55 -13.09 -14.80 -17.55
N LEU A 56 -13.98 -14.72 -16.55
CA LEU A 56 -13.84 -13.80 -15.44
C LEU A 56 -13.51 -14.57 -14.17
N GLU A 57 -12.71 -13.97 -13.32
CA GLU A 57 -12.40 -14.49 -11.98
C GLU A 57 -12.60 -13.41 -10.93
N ALA A 58 -13.19 -13.78 -9.79
CA ALA A 58 -13.14 -12.99 -8.58
C ALA A 58 -12.12 -13.63 -7.63
N VAL A 59 -11.24 -12.84 -7.03
CA VAL A 59 -10.22 -13.29 -6.09
C VAL A 59 -10.37 -12.60 -4.73
N SER A 60 -10.11 -13.38 -3.66
CA SER A 60 -9.89 -12.84 -2.31
C SER A 60 -8.49 -13.27 -1.88
N PHE A 61 -7.61 -12.31 -1.72
CA PHE A 61 -6.29 -12.49 -1.16
C PHE A 61 -6.35 -12.57 0.37
N SER A 62 -5.27 -12.97 1.01
CA SER A 62 -5.16 -13.12 2.47
C SER A 62 -3.88 -12.48 2.97
N ASP A 63 -3.94 -11.89 4.17
CA ASP A 63 -2.83 -11.23 4.85
C ASP A 63 -2.23 -10.08 4.01
N GLU A 64 -3.09 -9.25 3.44
CA GLU A 64 -2.68 -8.01 2.79
C GLU A 64 -2.20 -7.01 3.83
N GLU A 65 -2.94 -6.87 4.93
CA GLU A 65 -2.77 -5.89 6.01
C GLU A 65 -1.61 -6.21 6.98
N GLY A 66 -0.93 -7.32 6.77
CA GLY A 66 0.38 -7.55 7.36
C GLY A 66 0.42 -8.18 8.74
N ARG A 67 -0.48 -9.07 9.09
CA ARG A 67 -0.34 -9.88 10.30
C ARG A 67 0.99 -10.65 10.30
N PHE A 68 1.41 -11.16 9.14
CA PHE A 68 2.65 -11.96 8.95
C PHE A 68 3.64 -11.31 7.96
N GLY A 69 3.45 -10.04 7.61
CA GLY A 69 4.35 -9.30 6.72
C GLY A 69 3.65 -8.51 5.62
N GLY A 70 2.42 -8.85 5.30
CA GLY A 70 1.57 -8.18 4.31
C GLY A 70 1.69 -8.70 2.88
N LEU A 71 0.59 -8.51 2.11
CA LEU A 71 0.50 -8.88 0.70
C LEU A 71 0.77 -10.38 0.43
N PHE A 72 0.63 -11.25 1.45
CA PHE A 72 1.02 -12.66 1.34
C PHE A 72 0.26 -13.40 0.24
N GLY A 73 -1.06 -13.16 0.11
CA GLY A 73 -1.89 -13.81 -0.89
C GLY A 73 -1.49 -13.46 -2.31
N SER A 74 -1.33 -12.19 -2.63
CA SER A 74 -0.89 -11.71 -3.95
C SER A 74 0.56 -12.09 -4.24
N GLN A 75 1.46 -12.02 -3.25
CA GLN A 75 2.84 -12.49 -3.38
C GLN A 75 2.91 -13.98 -3.71
N SER A 76 2.05 -14.82 -3.11
CA SER A 76 1.97 -16.25 -3.42
C SER A 76 1.56 -16.47 -4.87
N VAL A 77 0.54 -15.74 -5.36
CA VAL A 77 0.07 -15.81 -6.75
C VAL A 77 1.11 -15.28 -7.73
N ALA A 78 1.88 -14.26 -7.35
CA ALA A 78 2.97 -13.73 -8.16
C ALA A 78 4.25 -14.59 -8.12
N GLY A 79 4.33 -15.61 -7.24
CA GLY A 79 5.51 -16.46 -7.08
C GLY A 79 6.67 -15.80 -6.36
N LEU A 80 6.38 -14.82 -5.50
CA LEU A 80 7.38 -14.05 -4.75
C LEU A 80 7.63 -14.62 -3.34
N VAL A 81 6.77 -15.50 -2.85
CA VAL A 81 6.96 -16.15 -1.55
C VAL A 81 8.13 -17.12 -1.61
N THR A 82 9.04 -17.04 -0.64
CA THR A 82 10.20 -17.91 -0.53
C THR A 82 10.12 -18.81 0.72
N PRO A 83 10.87 -19.91 0.77
CA PRO A 83 10.96 -20.73 1.97
C PRO A 83 11.48 -19.95 3.20
N GLU A 84 12.39 -18.98 2.99
CA GLU A 84 12.92 -18.11 4.03
C GLU A 84 11.83 -17.21 4.60
N TYR A 85 10.97 -16.64 3.73
CA TYR A 85 9.80 -15.86 4.16
C TYR A 85 8.86 -16.70 5.04
N LEU A 86 8.48 -17.89 4.57
CA LEU A 86 7.58 -18.78 5.34
C LEU A 86 8.15 -19.17 6.70
N HIS A 87 9.48 -19.30 6.79
CA HIS A 87 10.15 -19.62 8.05
C HIS A 87 10.26 -18.43 9.02
N ALA A 88 10.44 -17.24 8.49
CA ALA A 88 10.67 -16.03 9.29
C ALA A 88 9.38 -15.31 9.68
N ALA A 89 8.30 -15.47 8.90
CA ALA A 89 7.05 -14.73 9.08
C ALA A 89 6.36 -15.13 10.39
N CYS A 90 6.20 -14.14 11.28
CA CYS A 90 5.48 -14.30 12.55
C CYS A 90 4.71 -13.03 12.88
N ASP A 91 3.63 -13.19 13.65
CA ASP A 91 2.85 -12.05 14.13
C ASP A 91 3.46 -11.40 15.40
N LEU A 92 2.81 -10.36 15.90
CA LEU A 92 3.26 -9.62 17.08
C LEU A 92 3.23 -10.45 18.38
N ASP A 93 2.45 -11.53 18.41
CA ASP A 93 2.38 -12.46 19.55
C ASP A 93 3.40 -13.60 19.43
N GLY A 94 4.20 -13.62 18.36
CA GLY A 94 5.22 -14.64 18.10
C GLY A 94 4.67 -15.92 17.48
N ILE A 95 3.41 -15.94 17.02
CA ILE A 95 2.83 -17.07 16.31
C ILE A 95 3.37 -17.04 14.87
N SER A 96 3.94 -18.15 14.39
CA SER A 96 4.42 -18.22 13.02
C SER A 96 3.28 -18.35 12.01
N LEU A 97 3.49 -17.86 10.78
CA LEU A 97 2.56 -18.03 9.66
C LEU A 97 2.23 -19.51 9.44
N THR A 98 3.26 -20.38 9.48
CA THR A 98 3.10 -21.83 9.29
C THR A 98 2.21 -22.46 10.37
N GLU A 99 2.35 -22.03 11.63
CA GLU A 99 1.50 -22.49 12.72
C GLU A 99 0.05 -22.02 12.58
N ALA A 100 -0.14 -20.72 12.26
CA ALA A 100 -1.46 -20.15 12.05
C ALA A 100 -2.21 -20.82 10.89
N MET A 101 -1.54 -21.10 9.78
CA MET A 101 -2.13 -21.83 8.65
C MET A 101 -2.48 -23.28 9.02
N ALA A 102 -1.58 -23.98 9.73
CA ALA A 102 -1.83 -25.34 10.19
C ALA A 102 -3.04 -25.44 11.15
N GLN A 103 -3.26 -24.47 12.01
CA GLN A 103 -4.45 -24.38 12.87
C GLN A 103 -5.77 -24.28 12.07
N GLN A 104 -5.71 -23.79 10.83
CA GLN A 104 -6.83 -23.73 9.90
C GLN A 104 -6.86 -24.93 8.92
N GLY A 105 -6.00 -25.93 9.12
CA GLY A 105 -5.92 -27.11 8.25
C GLY A 105 -5.24 -26.84 6.91
N LEU A 106 -4.45 -25.76 6.79
CA LEU A 106 -3.73 -25.37 5.59
C LEU A 106 -2.22 -25.72 5.72
N ASP A 107 -1.58 -26.09 4.62
CA ASP A 107 -0.13 -26.26 4.55
C ASP A 107 0.51 -25.01 3.94
N ALA A 108 1.29 -24.28 4.71
CA ALA A 108 1.94 -23.04 4.25
C ALA A 108 2.88 -23.27 3.06
N ARG A 109 3.44 -24.49 2.89
CA ARG A 109 4.30 -24.83 1.76
C ARG A 109 3.59 -24.81 0.42
N GLU A 110 2.26 -24.98 0.41
CA GLU A 110 1.46 -24.87 -0.81
C GLU A 110 1.50 -23.44 -1.40
N ALA A 111 1.82 -22.42 -0.60
CA ALA A 111 2.02 -21.06 -1.09
C ALA A 111 3.18 -20.95 -2.10
N LEU A 112 4.20 -21.82 -1.97
CA LEU A 112 5.32 -21.88 -2.92
C LEU A 112 4.91 -22.42 -4.29
N HIS A 113 3.75 -23.08 -4.37
CA HIS A 113 3.20 -23.68 -5.59
C HIS A 113 1.97 -22.92 -6.11
N ALA A 114 1.60 -21.82 -5.45
CA ALA A 114 0.43 -21.00 -5.84
C ALA A 114 0.71 -20.08 -7.02
N GLN A 115 1.96 -19.99 -7.48
CA GLN A 115 2.34 -19.13 -8.60
C GLN A 115 1.47 -19.37 -9.82
N ARG A 116 0.88 -18.29 -10.34
CA ARG A 116 0.09 -18.28 -11.55
C ARG A 116 0.96 -18.01 -12.78
N ASN A 117 0.71 -18.74 -13.87
CA ASN A 117 1.34 -18.40 -15.14
C ASN A 117 0.85 -17.02 -15.61
N PRO A 118 1.74 -16.01 -15.81
CA PRO A 118 1.38 -14.68 -16.27
C PRO A 118 0.55 -14.71 -17.56
N ASP A 119 0.88 -15.59 -18.52
CA ASP A 119 0.15 -15.73 -19.80
C ASP A 119 -1.32 -16.19 -19.63
N SER A 120 -1.71 -16.66 -18.45
CA SER A 120 -3.08 -17.04 -18.12
C SER A 120 -3.94 -15.88 -17.60
N ILE A 121 -3.36 -14.68 -17.42
CA ILE A 121 -4.02 -13.50 -16.91
C ILE A 121 -4.03 -12.43 -18.01
N HIS A 122 -5.21 -11.99 -18.41
CA HIS A 122 -5.35 -10.89 -19.38
C HIS A 122 -5.23 -9.54 -18.71
N ALA A 123 -5.91 -9.34 -17.59
CA ALA A 123 -5.89 -8.12 -16.79
C ALA A 123 -6.34 -8.38 -15.36
N TYR A 124 -5.93 -7.52 -14.44
CA TYR A 124 -6.42 -7.46 -13.06
C TYR A 124 -6.99 -6.08 -12.76
N VAL A 125 -8.15 -6.03 -12.10
CA VAL A 125 -8.81 -4.79 -11.68
C VAL A 125 -9.16 -4.87 -10.20
N GLU A 126 -8.71 -3.91 -9.41
CA GLU A 126 -9.05 -3.81 -8.00
C GLU A 126 -9.95 -2.60 -7.73
N LEU A 127 -11.15 -2.85 -7.21
CA LEU A 127 -11.99 -1.80 -6.64
C LEU A 127 -11.65 -1.65 -5.16
N HIS A 128 -11.42 -0.43 -4.72
CA HIS A 128 -11.05 -0.15 -3.33
C HIS A 128 -11.63 1.17 -2.84
N ILE A 129 -11.67 1.39 -1.54
CA ILE A 129 -11.90 2.73 -0.98
C ILE A 129 -10.63 3.58 -1.16
N GLU A 130 -10.77 4.89 -1.32
CA GLU A 130 -9.63 5.80 -1.54
C GLU A 130 -8.63 5.81 -0.36
N GLN A 131 -9.10 5.53 0.85
CA GLN A 131 -8.36 5.69 2.12
C GLN A 131 -7.84 7.13 2.33
N GLY A 132 -8.28 8.05 1.49
CA GLY A 132 -7.89 9.46 1.45
C GLY A 132 -9.09 10.38 1.30
N PRO A 133 -8.90 11.70 1.45
CA PRO A 133 -10.00 12.68 1.50
C PRO A 133 -10.32 13.33 0.16
N VAL A 134 -9.68 12.96 -0.95
CA VAL A 134 -9.72 13.75 -2.19
C VAL A 134 -11.08 13.65 -2.87
N LEU A 135 -11.60 12.44 -3.05
CA LEU A 135 -12.89 12.22 -3.69
C LEU A 135 -14.04 12.82 -2.87
N ASP A 136 -14.07 12.53 -1.56
CA ASP A 136 -15.08 13.05 -0.64
C ASP A 136 -15.12 14.59 -0.64
N ARG A 137 -13.95 15.25 -0.50
CA ARG A 137 -13.86 16.71 -0.52
C ARG A 137 -14.25 17.35 -1.85
N LYS A 138 -14.03 16.65 -2.96
CA LYS A 138 -14.38 17.13 -4.30
C LYS A 138 -15.80 16.77 -4.71
N GLY A 139 -16.52 15.94 -3.95
CA GLY A 139 -17.84 15.42 -4.30
C GLY A 139 -17.82 14.56 -5.55
N LEU A 140 -16.80 13.72 -5.71
CA LEU A 140 -16.60 12.82 -6.84
C LEU A 140 -16.85 11.38 -6.41
N SER A 141 -17.51 10.60 -7.25
CA SER A 141 -17.85 9.21 -6.90
C SER A 141 -16.80 8.19 -7.30
N ILE A 142 -15.95 8.52 -8.30
CA ILE A 142 -14.94 7.57 -8.83
C ILE A 142 -13.55 8.23 -8.91
N GLY A 143 -12.57 7.47 -8.45
CA GLY A 143 -11.16 7.70 -8.74
C GLY A 143 -10.63 6.70 -9.76
N VAL A 144 -10.09 7.18 -10.86
CA VAL A 144 -9.32 6.37 -11.81
C VAL A 144 -7.87 6.41 -11.36
N VAL A 145 -7.31 5.25 -11.00
CA VAL A 145 -5.95 5.23 -10.42
C VAL A 145 -4.93 5.13 -11.53
N ASP A 146 -4.01 6.10 -11.57
CA ASP A 146 -2.93 6.15 -12.56
C ASP A 146 -1.69 5.37 -12.09
N ALA A 147 -1.39 5.44 -10.79
CA ALA A 147 -0.24 4.78 -10.19
C ALA A 147 -0.47 4.43 -8.71
N ILE A 148 0.26 3.42 -8.25
CA ILE A 148 0.35 3.06 -6.83
C ILE A 148 1.74 3.49 -6.35
N THR A 149 1.81 4.26 -5.27
CA THR A 149 3.08 4.76 -4.74
C THR A 149 3.96 3.61 -4.26
N GLY A 150 5.26 3.73 -4.59
CA GLY A 150 6.29 3.01 -3.87
C GLY A 150 6.67 3.72 -2.57
N LEU A 151 7.42 3.06 -1.75
CA LEU A 151 7.93 3.64 -0.51
C LEU A 151 9.28 3.06 -0.11
N PHE A 152 10.05 3.86 0.60
CA PHE A 152 11.03 3.31 1.51
C PHE A 152 10.72 3.76 2.94
N LYS A 153 10.94 2.84 3.88
CA LYS A 153 10.77 3.09 5.30
C LYS A 153 12.06 2.76 6.03
N TRP A 154 12.58 3.73 6.77
CA TRP A 154 13.79 3.57 7.58
C TRP A 154 13.48 3.69 9.06
N GLU A 155 14.20 2.92 9.86
CA GLU A 155 14.44 3.24 11.26
C GLU A 155 15.81 3.92 11.37
N ILE A 156 15.83 5.12 11.89
CA ILE A 156 17.03 5.94 12.01
C ILE A 156 17.37 6.11 13.48
N ARG A 157 18.65 5.93 13.81
CA ARG A 157 19.20 6.14 15.15
C ARG A 157 20.24 7.25 15.08
N LEU A 158 20.02 8.30 15.87
CA LEU A 158 21.01 9.33 16.14
C LEU A 158 21.60 9.08 17.53
N SER A 159 22.93 9.00 17.63
CA SER A 159 23.66 8.77 18.88
C SER A 159 24.54 9.96 19.20
N GLY A 160 24.36 10.50 20.38
CA GLY A 160 25.12 11.59 20.96
C GLY A 160 25.57 11.27 22.38
N ALA A 161 25.53 12.23 23.31
CA ALA A 161 25.96 12.06 24.67
C ALA A 161 24.93 12.54 25.70
N ALA A 162 24.36 11.59 26.47
CA ALA A 162 23.51 11.93 27.60
C ALA A 162 24.30 12.66 28.69
N ASN A 163 23.76 13.79 29.18
CA ASN A 163 24.41 14.59 30.19
C ASN A 163 23.39 15.40 30.98
N HIS A 164 23.82 16.03 32.08
CA HIS A 164 22.92 16.86 32.88
C HIS A 164 22.47 18.12 32.13
N ALA A 165 21.17 18.31 32.01
CA ALA A 165 20.61 19.38 31.19
C ALA A 165 20.95 20.81 31.70
N GLY A 166 21.12 21.00 32.98
CA GLY A 166 21.42 22.32 33.58
C GLY A 166 22.90 22.68 33.65
N THR A 167 23.82 21.69 33.73
CA THR A 167 25.25 21.95 33.96
C THR A 167 26.09 21.83 32.70
N THR A 168 25.57 21.24 31.62
CA THR A 168 26.30 21.12 30.35
C THR A 168 26.03 22.34 29.48
N PRO A 169 27.03 23.16 29.13
CA PRO A 169 26.90 24.31 28.23
C PRO A 169 26.36 23.89 26.86
N MET A 170 25.63 24.81 26.17
CA MET A 170 24.96 24.52 24.89
C MET A 170 25.95 24.11 23.78
N ASP A 171 27.12 24.71 23.76
CA ASP A 171 28.19 24.49 22.76
C ASP A 171 28.99 23.18 22.99
N MET A 172 28.75 22.52 24.12
CA MET A 172 29.42 21.25 24.50
C MET A 172 28.47 20.04 24.42
N ARG A 173 27.28 20.21 23.84
CA ARG A 173 26.25 19.17 23.79
C ARG A 173 26.29 18.38 22.47
N ALA A 174 26.26 17.08 22.59
CA ALA A 174 25.91 16.15 21.52
C ALA A 174 24.46 15.66 21.74
N ASP A 175 23.48 16.54 21.47
CA ASP A 175 22.06 16.34 21.78
C ASP A 175 21.35 15.66 20.59
N ALA A 176 21.00 14.38 20.75
CA ALA A 176 20.37 13.58 19.70
C ALA A 176 18.97 14.10 19.30
N PHE A 177 18.21 14.67 20.26
CA PHE A 177 16.90 15.26 19.94
C PHE A 177 17.02 16.53 19.08
N GLN A 178 18.04 17.38 19.36
CA GLN A 178 18.28 18.55 18.51
C GLN A 178 18.67 18.15 17.08
N GLY A 179 19.36 17.01 16.91
CA GLY A 179 19.64 16.42 15.60
C GLY A 179 18.38 15.99 14.88
N LEU A 180 17.49 15.27 15.56
CA LEU A 180 16.18 14.88 15.04
C LEU A 180 15.31 16.09 14.69
N ALA A 181 15.20 17.05 15.58
CA ALA A 181 14.38 18.27 15.36
C ALA A 181 14.84 19.05 14.13
N GLU A 182 16.16 19.16 13.95
CA GLU A 182 16.72 19.79 12.76
C GLU A 182 16.45 18.98 11.50
N PHE A 183 16.59 17.65 11.55
CA PHE A 183 16.26 16.77 10.42
C PHE A 183 14.78 16.87 10.03
N ALA A 184 13.87 16.82 11.00
CA ALA A 184 12.43 16.99 10.78
C ALA A 184 12.12 18.35 10.11
N GLY A 185 12.79 19.43 10.53
CA GLY A 185 12.66 20.74 9.92
C GLY A 185 13.24 20.87 8.49
N GLN A 186 13.95 19.85 7.99
CA GLN A 186 14.45 19.82 6.60
C GLN A 186 13.55 19.04 5.65
N ILE A 187 12.57 18.30 6.14
CA ILE A 187 11.74 17.40 5.31
C ILE A 187 11.08 18.21 4.17
N ASP A 188 10.36 19.27 4.48
CA ASP A 188 9.66 20.10 3.47
C ASP A 188 10.63 20.64 2.43
N ARG A 189 11.84 21.09 2.85
CA ARG A 189 12.86 21.56 1.93
C ARG A 189 13.37 20.45 1.02
N VAL A 190 13.63 19.26 1.57
CA VAL A 190 14.11 18.11 0.77
C VAL A 190 13.05 17.69 -0.24
N LEU A 191 11.78 17.62 0.16
CA LEU A 191 10.68 17.32 -0.77
C LEU A 191 10.53 18.37 -1.86
N ALA A 192 10.61 19.67 -1.51
CA ALA A 192 10.48 20.74 -2.49
C ALA A 192 11.65 20.80 -3.49
N GLU A 193 12.88 20.41 -3.07
CA GLU A 193 14.08 20.50 -3.90
C GLU A 193 14.31 19.22 -4.74
N TYR A 194 13.94 18.05 -4.23
CA TYR A 194 14.29 16.77 -4.83
C TYR A 194 13.08 15.87 -5.13
N GLY A 195 11.91 16.16 -4.60
CA GLY A 195 10.68 15.37 -4.78
C GLY A 195 9.85 15.82 -5.98
N SER A 196 8.75 15.10 -6.17
CA SER A 196 7.68 15.41 -7.11
C SER A 196 6.46 15.99 -6.37
N PRO A 197 5.41 16.45 -7.09
CA PRO A 197 4.14 16.82 -6.47
C PRO A 197 3.43 15.68 -5.70
N HIS A 198 3.87 14.45 -5.90
CA HIS A 198 3.32 13.24 -5.28
C HIS A 198 4.16 12.75 -4.10
N SER A 199 5.34 13.33 -3.87
CA SER A 199 6.22 12.91 -2.79
C SER A 199 5.65 13.26 -1.42
N THR A 200 5.68 12.29 -0.51
CA THR A 200 5.38 12.50 0.91
C THR A 200 6.49 11.95 1.79
N ALA A 201 6.70 12.54 2.97
CA ALA A 201 7.63 12.02 3.96
C ALA A 201 7.09 12.26 5.37
N THR A 202 7.14 11.23 6.21
CA THR A 202 6.55 11.26 7.55
C THR A 202 7.48 10.63 8.57
N ILE A 203 7.65 11.31 9.72
CA ILE A 203 8.22 10.73 10.95
C ILE A 203 7.05 10.30 11.82
N GLY A 204 6.75 8.99 11.83
CA GLY A 204 5.57 8.45 12.53
C GLY A 204 5.86 7.97 13.95
N ARG A 205 7.13 7.65 14.27
CA ARG A 205 7.56 7.17 15.59
C ARG A 205 8.81 7.90 16.04
N VAL A 206 8.87 8.26 17.31
CA VAL A 206 10.06 8.85 17.96
C VAL A 206 10.23 8.25 19.34
N GLU A 207 11.44 7.83 19.67
CA GLU A 207 11.85 7.38 20.99
C GLU A 207 13.14 8.11 21.41
N LEU A 208 13.17 8.61 22.63
CA LEU A 208 14.32 9.32 23.19
C LEU A 208 14.88 8.57 24.41
N LYS A 209 16.20 8.46 24.51
CA LYS A 209 16.87 7.87 25.68
C LYS A 209 17.86 8.85 26.31
N PRO A 210 17.85 8.92 27.65
CA PRO A 210 17.09 8.10 28.62
C PRO A 210 15.65 8.54 28.83
N GLY A 211 15.13 9.61 28.18
CA GLY A 211 13.75 10.06 28.31
C GLY A 211 13.43 10.80 29.62
N ALA A 212 14.44 11.36 30.27
CA ALA A 212 14.31 12.11 31.54
C ALA A 212 14.36 13.61 31.30
N ALA A 213 13.47 14.37 31.94
CA ALA A 213 13.29 15.81 31.71
C ALA A 213 14.53 16.68 32.03
N ASN A 214 15.45 16.20 32.87
CA ASN A 214 16.65 16.91 33.28
C ASN A 214 17.95 16.31 32.67
N VAL A 215 17.84 15.46 31.64
CA VAL A 215 18.98 14.83 30.95
C VAL A 215 18.91 15.16 29.46
N ILE A 216 20.05 15.56 28.88
CA ILE A 216 20.22 15.73 27.43
C ILE A 216 20.02 14.36 26.77
N PRO A 217 19.15 14.21 25.76
CA PRO A 217 18.98 12.96 25.06
C PRO A 217 20.26 12.48 24.37
N GLY A 218 20.79 11.34 24.82
CA GLY A 218 21.97 10.72 24.22
C GLY A 218 21.62 9.85 23.00
N GLU A 219 20.37 9.45 22.85
CA GLU A 219 19.90 8.68 21.69
C GLU A 219 18.50 9.16 21.28
N ALA A 220 18.29 9.25 19.96
CA ALA A 220 16.98 9.41 19.35
C ALA A 220 16.79 8.34 18.27
N VAL A 221 15.75 7.51 18.40
CA VAL A 221 15.34 6.52 17.40
C VAL A 221 14.03 6.97 16.79
N PHE A 222 13.94 7.01 15.46
CA PHE A 222 12.72 7.45 14.78
C PHE A 222 12.55 6.75 13.44
N SER A 223 11.29 6.67 12.97
CA SER A 223 10.97 6.16 11.64
C SER A 223 10.92 7.29 10.62
N LEU A 224 11.30 7.02 9.39
CA LEU A 224 11.08 7.85 8.23
C LEU A 224 10.37 7.00 7.16
N ASP A 225 9.15 7.37 6.77
CA ASP A 225 8.37 6.78 5.68
C ASP A 225 8.34 7.80 4.54
N VAL A 226 8.83 7.43 3.37
CA VAL A 226 8.87 8.30 2.17
C VAL A 226 8.20 7.57 1.02
N ARG A 227 7.31 8.28 0.31
CA ARG A 227 6.53 7.72 -0.80
C ARG A 227 6.59 8.62 -2.02
N ASP A 228 6.59 7.98 -3.19
CA ASP A 228 6.43 8.64 -4.49
C ASP A 228 5.92 7.65 -5.54
N THR A 229 5.44 8.14 -6.68
CA THR A 229 4.98 7.33 -7.82
C THR A 229 6.09 6.99 -8.82
N ASP A 230 7.31 7.50 -8.61
CA ASP A 230 8.46 7.31 -9.49
C ASP A 230 9.67 6.75 -8.72
N SER A 231 10.22 5.61 -9.19
CA SER A 231 11.36 4.95 -8.55
C SER A 231 12.61 5.83 -8.53
N GLN A 232 12.87 6.60 -9.60
CA GLN A 232 14.04 7.47 -9.67
C GLN A 232 13.95 8.61 -8.65
N THR A 233 12.76 9.17 -8.47
CA THR A 233 12.49 10.19 -7.46
C THR A 233 12.69 9.62 -6.05
N LEU A 234 12.25 8.39 -5.77
CA LEU A 234 12.51 7.72 -4.48
C LEU A 234 14.01 7.53 -4.21
N GLU A 235 14.80 7.11 -5.19
CA GLU A 235 16.26 6.99 -5.07
C GLU A 235 16.91 8.35 -4.77
N ILE A 236 16.51 9.39 -5.49
CA ILE A 236 17.01 10.77 -5.28
C ILE A 236 16.67 11.27 -3.89
N LEU A 237 15.44 11.03 -3.42
CA LEU A 237 15.00 11.40 -2.08
C LEU A 237 15.77 10.62 -1.01
N ALA A 238 15.99 9.31 -1.19
CA ALA A 238 16.79 8.51 -0.26
C ALA A 238 18.22 9.05 -0.11
N ASP A 239 18.85 9.42 -1.22
CA ASP A 239 20.18 10.05 -1.20
C ASP A 239 20.17 11.45 -0.57
N ALA A 240 19.15 12.26 -0.82
CA ALA A 240 19.01 13.58 -0.23
C ALA A 240 18.81 13.51 1.29
N PHE A 241 17.97 12.59 1.78
CA PHE A 241 17.80 12.36 3.22
C PHE A 241 19.06 11.85 3.89
N ARG A 242 19.81 10.90 3.28
CA ARG A 242 21.11 10.44 3.80
C ARG A 242 22.13 11.57 3.89
N ARG A 243 22.25 12.42 2.85
CA ARG A 243 23.14 13.59 2.87
C ARG A 243 22.76 14.58 3.97
N THR A 244 21.45 14.82 4.14
CA THR A 244 20.93 15.71 5.19
C THR A 244 21.27 15.17 6.59
N LEU A 245 21.02 13.89 6.86
CA LEU A 245 21.42 13.23 8.11
C LEU A 245 22.93 13.34 8.37
N SER A 246 23.76 13.05 7.36
CA SER A 246 25.21 13.14 7.48
C SER A 246 25.69 14.56 7.81
N ALA A 247 25.11 15.58 7.17
CA ALA A 247 25.47 16.97 7.43
C ALA A 247 25.08 17.41 8.86
N ILE A 248 23.90 17.02 9.33
CA ILE A 248 23.42 17.31 10.69
C ILE A 248 24.27 16.60 11.73
N ALA A 249 24.52 15.29 11.54
CA ALA A 249 25.31 14.48 12.46
C ALA A 249 26.72 15.10 12.65
N ARG A 250 27.40 15.44 11.55
CA ARG A 250 28.71 16.07 11.59
C ARG A 250 28.72 17.40 12.34
N ARG A 251 27.71 18.27 12.10
CA ARG A 251 27.65 19.61 12.71
C ARG A 251 27.35 19.56 14.20
N ARG A 252 26.61 18.53 14.66
CA ARG A 252 26.15 18.37 16.05
C ARG A 252 26.96 17.36 16.86
N ASP A 253 28.07 16.87 16.31
CA ASP A 253 28.89 15.82 16.91
C ASP A 253 28.06 14.56 17.26
N LEU A 254 27.23 14.15 16.34
CA LEU A 254 26.41 12.94 16.44
C LEU A 254 26.91 11.86 15.49
N MET A 255 26.63 10.61 15.83
CA MET A 255 26.67 9.49 14.89
C MET A 255 25.26 9.17 14.42
N PHE A 256 25.09 8.63 13.21
CA PHE A 256 23.83 8.09 12.77
C PHE A 256 24.01 6.73 12.07
N GLU A 257 23.02 5.91 12.22
CA GLU A 257 22.84 4.67 11.48
C GLU A 257 21.37 4.54 11.09
N PHE A 258 21.06 3.78 10.05
CA PHE A 258 19.70 3.46 9.71
C PHE A 258 19.60 2.01 9.21
N SER A 259 18.43 1.40 9.44
CA SER A 259 18.03 0.12 8.87
C SER A 259 16.83 0.34 7.96
N VAL A 260 16.80 -0.40 6.85
CA VAL A 260 15.66 -0.42 5.94
C VAL A 260 14.60 -1.34 6.52
N LEU A 261 13.42 -0.81 6.81
CA LEU A 261 12.26 -1.57 7.30
C LEU A 261 11.38 -2.07 6.13
N SER A 262 11.30 -1.27 5.06
CA SER A 262 10.56 -1.60 3.86
C SER A 262 11.14 -0.84 2.67
N ASP A 263 11.10 -1.46 1.49
CA ASP A 263 11.47 -0.86 0.20
C ASP A 263 10.60 -1.51 -0.87
N ILE A 264 9.62 -0.74 -1.37
CA ILE A 264 8.61 -1.22 -2.30
C ILE A 264 8.60 -0.30 -3.51
N ALA A 265 8.80 -0.87 -4.70
CA ALA A 265 8.78 -0.10 -5.94
C ALA A 265 7.37 0.42 -6.27
N PRO A 266 7.24 1.64 -6.80
CA PRO A 266 5.98 2.14 -7.31
C PRO A 266 5.56 1.39 -8.58
N VAL A 267 4.26 1.39 -8.83
CA VAL A 267 3.68 0.76 -10.03
C VAL A 267 2.85 1.77 -10.79
N GLN A 268 3.05 1.85 -12.11
CA GLN A 268 2.14 2.55 -13.02
C GLN A 268 1.03 1.59 -13.42
N CYS A 269 -0.22 2.02 -13.31
CA CYS A 269 -1.34 1.25 -13.81
C CYS A 269 -1.27 1.09 -15.34
N ASP A 270 -1.69 -0.06 -15.82
CA ASP A 270 -1.63 -0.35 -17.27
C ASP A 270 -2.62 0.54 -18.04
N THR A 271 -2.14 1.17 -19.11
CA THR A 271 -2.92 2.13 -19.89
C THR A 271 -4.18 1.50 -20.51
N SER A 272 -4.15 0.21 -20.83
CA SER A 272 -5.33 -0.48 -21.37
C SER A 272 -6.41 -0.66 -20.32
N VAL A 273 -6.02 -0.96 -19.07
CA VAL A 273 -6.96 -1.09 -17.95
C VAL A 273 -7.49 0.28 -17.53
N VAL A 274 -6.63 1.28 -17.40
CA VAL A 274 -7.04 2.67 -17.12
C VAL A 274 -8.03 3.17 -18.17
N SER A 275 -7.76 2.95 -19.46
CA SER A 275 -8.67 3.33 -20.55
C SER A 275 -10.01 2.60 -20.47
N ALA A 276 -10.03 1.34 -20.02
CA ALA A 276 -11.29 0.60 -19.82
C ALA A 276 -12.11 1.17 -18.65
N VAL A 277 -11.46 1.59 -17.58
CA VAL A 277 -12.11 2.29 -16.45
C VAL A 277 -12.66 3.64 -16.90
N ASP A 278 -11.89 4.45 -17.65
CA ASP A 278 -12.35 5.73 -18.22
C ASP A 278 -13.58 5.56 -19.13
N ALA A 279 -13.57 4.54 -19.98
CA ALA A 279 -14.70 4.25 -20.84
C ALA A 279 -15.95 3.85 -20.04
N ALA A 280 -15.80 3.10 -18.95
CA ALA A 280 -16.88 2.75 -18.03
C ALA A 280 -17.45 4.00 -17.33
N VAL A 281 -16.60 4.85 -16.77
CA VAL A 281 -16.96 6.12 -16.13
C VAL A 281 -17.72 7.03 -17.09
N ASN A 282 -17.22 7.20 -18.31
CA ASN A 282 -17.85 8.02 -19.35
C ASN A 282 -19.22 7.46 -19.77
N THR A 283 -19.34 6.11 -19.92
CA THR A 283 -20.59 5.45 -20.26
C THR A 283 -21.66 5.65 -19.19
N LEU A 284 -21.26 5.59 -17.93
CA LEU A 284 -22.12 5.77 -16.76
C LEU A 284 -22.34 7.25 -16.40
N GLN A 285 -21.63 8.17 -17.05
CA GLN A 285 -21.67 9.62 -16.80
C GLN A 285 -21.38 9.97 -15.32
N LEU A 286 -20.45 9.26 -14.67
CA LEU A 286 -20.12 9.45 -13.28
C LEU A 286 -19.12 10.60 -13.09
N PRO A 287 -19.24 11.38 -11.99
CA PRO A 287 -18.22 12.36 -11.64
C PRO A 287 -16.95 11.64 -11.16
N ALA A 288 -15.85 11.86 -11.88
CA ALA A 288 -14.59 11.16 -11.62
C ALA A 288 -13.36 12.07 -11.75
N THR A 289 -12.24 11.59 -11.25
CA THR A 289 -10.91 12.20 -11.44
C THR A 289 -9.82 11.14 -11.46
N HIS A 290 -8.72 11.44 -12.14
CA HIS A 290 -7.50 10.68 -12.01
C HIS A 290 -6.76 11.04 -10.72
N LEU A 291 -6.17 10.04 -10.06
CA LEU A 291 -5.37 10.20 -8.85
C LEU A 291 -4.44 8.99 -8.66
N ASN A 292 -3.49 9.12 -7.72
CA ASN A 292 -2.60 8.03 -7.37
C ASN A 292 -3.02 7.39 -6.04
N SER A 293 -2.78 6.09 -5.88
CA SER A 293 -2.89 5.46 -4.56
C SER A 293 -1.69 5.83 -3.69
N GLY A 294 -1.96 6.34 -2.51
CA GLY A 294 -0.96 6.57 -1.46
C GLY A 294 -0.69 5.33 -0.58
N ALA A 295 -1.49 4.28 -0.72
CA ALA A 295 -1.37 3.01 0.01
C ALA A 295 -0.86 1.89 -0.91
N ALA A 296 -0.28 0.85 -0.31
CA ALA A 296 0.01 -0.40 -0.99
C ALA A 296 -1.29 -1.20 -1.17
N HIS A 297 -1.34 -2.05 -2.21
CA HIS A 297 -2.49 -2.90 -2.53
C HIS A 297 -2.03 -4.21 -3.17
N ASP A 298 -2.87 -5.23 -3.17
CA ASP A 298 -2.61 -6.46 -3.93
C ASP A 298 -2.34 -6.19 -5.41
N ALA A 299 -3.00 -5.15 -5.98
CA ALA A 299 -2.76 -4.65 -7.33
C ALA A 299 -1.29 -4.32 -7.60
N GLN A 300 -0.54 -3.83 -6.61
CA GLN A 300 0.88 -3.50 -6.74
C GLN A 300 1.72 -4.74 -7.01
N ILE A 301 1.38 -5.85 -6.37
CA ILE A 301 2.06 -7.14 -6.56
C ILE A 301 1.66 -7.79 -7.88
N ILE A 302 0.36 -7.80 -8.18
CA ILE A 302 -0.18 -8.44 -9.40
C ILE A 302 0.29 -7.70 -10.67
N ALA A 303 0.56 -6.39 -10.59
CA ALA A 303 1.13 -5.62 -11.70
C ALA A 303 2.50 -6.15 -12.18
N GLY A 304 3.22 -6.89 -11.34
CA GLY A 304 4.45 -7.59 -11.74
C GLY A 304 4.24 -8.77 -12.68
N ILE A 305 3.01 -9.28 -12.81
CA ILE A 305 2.68 -10.47 -13.60
C ILE A 305 1.53 -10.27 -14.60
N ALA A 306 0.78 -9.16 -14.53
CA ALA A 306 -0.36 -8.90 -15.41
C ALA A 306 -0.62 -7.39 -15.56
N PRO A 307 -1.21 -6.95 -16.70
CA PRO A 307 -1.77 -5.61 -16.84
C PRO A 307 -2.78 -5.32 -15.71
N THR A 308 -2.55 -4.25 -14.94
CA THR A 308 -3.28 -3.99 -13.70
C THR A 308 -3.78 -2.56 -13.63
N GLY A 309 -4.96 -2.35 -13.04
CA GLY A 309 -5.50 -1.04 -12.72
C GLY A 309 -6.41 -1.08 -11.50
N MET A 310 -6.74 0.10 -10.98
CA MET A 310 -7.59 0.24 -9.79
C MET A 310 -8.69 1.28 -9.99
N ILE A 311 -9.78 1.09 -9.28
CA ILE A 311 -10.91 2.00 -9.18
C ILE A 311 -11.08 2.38 -7.73
N PHE A 312 -11.13 3.69 -7.42
CA PHE A 312 -11.42 4.16 -6.07
C PHE A 312 -12.85 4.68 -5.93
N VAL A 313 -13.43 4.44 -4.76
CA VAL A 313 -14.63 5.10 -4.26
C VAL A 313 -14.29 5.95 -3.04
N PRO A 314 -15.07 7.03 -2.73
CA PRO A 314 -14.73 7.96 -1.65
C PRO A 314 -14.65 7.29 -0.28
N SER A 315 -13.68 7.69 0.51
CA SER A 315 -13.66 7.46 1.96
C SER A 315 -14.17 8.70 2.67
N LYS A 316 -15.26 8.60 3.43
CA LYS A 316 -15.85 9.72 4.16
C LYS A 316 -14.85 10.37 5.10
N GLU A 317 -14.61 11.67 4.92
CA GLU A 317 -13.59 12.44 5.63
C GLU A 317 -12.16 11.88 5.46
N GLY A 318 -11.92 11.01 4.46
CA GLY A 318 -10.65 10.35 4.24
C GLY A 318 -10.30 9.30 5.28
N ARG A 319 -11.28 8.78 6.01
CA ARG A 319 -11.04 7.82 7.10
C ARG A 319 -10.93 6.40 6.57
N SER A 320 -9.83 5.75 6.94
CA SER A 320 -9.60 4.32 6.83
C SER A 320 -8.87 3.80 8.07
N HIS A 321 -8.68 2.50 8.22
CA HIS A 321 -8.06 1.84 9.38
C HIS A 321 -8.67 2.28 10.73
N SER A 322 -9.97 2.50 10.74
CA SER A 322 -10.71 2.93 11.94
C SER A 322 -12.17 2.48 11.89
N ALA A 323 -12.80 2.36 13.05
CA ALA A 323 -14.23 2.03 13.15
C ALA A 323 -15.16 3.11 12.53
N ALA A 324 -14.63 4.28 12.19
CA ALA A 324 -15.36 5.37 11.53
C ALA A 324 -15.24 5.35 10.00
N GLU A 325 -14.59 4.35 9.43
CA GLU A 325 -14.50 4.12 7.99
C GLU A 325 -15.88 3.95 7.37
N TRP A 326 -16.13 4.69 6.30
CA TRP A 326 -17.41 4.66 5.62
C TRP A 326 -17.30 5.16 4.18
N THR A 327 -18.08 4.53 3.29
CA THR A 327 -18.38 4.98 1.93
C THR A 327 -19.90 5.02 1.75
N ALA A 328 -20.43 6.05 1.10
CA ALA A 328 -21.85 6.14 0.85
C ALA A 328 -22.33 5.03 -0.10
N TRP A 329 -23.56 4.54 0.10
CA TRP A 329 -24.10 3.46 -0.74
C TRP A 329 -24.16 3.81 -2.22
N ASP A 330 -24.47 5.07 -2.55
CA ASP A 330 -24.52 5.55 -3.94
C ASP A 330 -23.12 5.50 -4.60
N ASP A 331 -22.04 5.76 -3.84
CA ASP A 331 -20.66 5.65 -4.32
C ASP A 331 -20.20 4.19 -4.42
N ILE A 332 -20.65 3.32 -3.51
CA ILE A 332 -20.45 1.86 -3.63
C ILE A 332 -21.11 1.33 -4.89
N GLU A 333 -22.37 1.74 -5.16
CA GLU A 333 -23.08 1.35 -6.38
C GLU A 333 -22.36 1.89 -7.63
N ALA A 334 -21.91 3.13 -7.61
CA ALA A 334 -21.13 3.71 -8.71
C ALA A 334 -19.84 2.93 -8.97
N GLY A 335 -19.09 2.58 -7.92
CA GLY A 335 -17.88 1.75 -7.99
C GLY A 335 -18.16 0.36 -8.57
N ALA A 336 -19.17 -0.34 -8.03
CA ALA A 336 -19.56 -1.66 -8.50
C ALA A 336 -19.98 -1.66 -9.98
N ASN A 337 -20.78 -0.67 -10.40
CA ASN A 337 -21.17 -0.51 -11.81
C ASN A 337 -19.96 -0.20 -12.70
N THR A 338 -19.04 0.66 -12.25
CA THR A 338 -17.81 0.96 -12.98
C THR A 338 -16.98 -0.32 -13.16
N LEU A 339 -16.83 -1.14 -12.10
CA LEU A 339 -16.14 -2.42 -12.19
C LEU A 339 -16.82 -3.38 -13.18
N ILE A 340 -18.16 -3.51 -13.15
CA ILE A 340 -18.91 -4.37 -14.09
C ILE A 340 -18.65 -3.97 -15.54
N TYR A 341 -18.74 -2.67 -15.85
CA TYR A 341 -18.52 -2.17 -17.21
C TYR A 341 -17.06 -2.35 -17.66
N THR A 342 -16.11 -2.12 -16.76
CA THR A 342 -14.68 -2.34 -17.01
C THR A 342 -14.40 -3.81 -17.31
N LEU A 343 -14.88 -4.75 -16.47
CA LEU A 343 -14.70 -6.18 -16.68
C LEU A 343 -15.34 -6.66 -17.98
N ARG A 344 -16.55 -6.17 -18.31
CA ARG A 344 -17.21 -6.47 -19.57
C ARG A 344 -16.38 -6.03 -20.77
N GLN A 345 -15.77 -4.84 -20.72
CA GLN A 345 -14.94 -4.31 -21.81
C GLN A 345 -13.65 -5.10 -21.98
N LEU A 346 -12.97 -5.43 -20.88
CA LEU A 346 -11.72 -6.20 -20.91
C LEU A 346 -11.94 -7.67 -21.33
N ALA A 347 -13.15 -8.20 -21.12
CA ALA A 347 -13.51 -9.57 -21.48
C ALA A 347 -14.24 -9.70 -22.83
N ALA A 348 -14.40 -8.60 -23.59
CA ALA A 348 -15.09 -8.56 -24.88
C ALA A 348 -14.27 -9.16 -26.03
#